data_7b3b23fc27e9c24b1c7f6d84040e2bc7
#
_entry.id   7b3b23fc27e9c24b1c7f6d84040e2bc7
#
_cell.length_a   1.000
_cell.length_b   1.000
_cell.length_c   1.000
_cell.angle_alpha   90.00
_cell.angle_beta   90.00
_cell.angle_gamma   90.00
#
_symmetry.space_group_name_H-M   'P 1'
#
loop_
_entity.id
_entity.type
_entity.pdbx_description
1 polymer ?
#
loop_
_entity_poly.entity_id
_entity_poly.type
_entity_poly.pdbx_seq_one_letter_code
_entity_poly.pdbx_strand_id
1 'polypeptide(L)'
;MNRKIYIVDDEPSFTRMVKANLEKTGGYSVLTQNDPLQAIPEVIEFKPDMVFLDVMMPGMEGGELATLIREEPGMTDIPIVFMTAIVTKQETGQGIGEIGGNLFLAKPVKLQELLDTIEEVLGG
;
A
#
# COMPACT_ATOMS: atom_id res chain seq x y z
N MET A 1 6.70 -19.10 -2.50
CA MET A 1 5.52 -18.63 -1.80
C MET A 1 5.15 -17.24 -2.28
N ASN A 2 3.86 -16.98 -2.42
CA ASN A 2 3.41 -15.66 -2.84
C ASN A 2 3.53 -14.64 -1.71
N ARG A 3 4.02 -13.46 -2.06
CA ARG A 3 3.95 -12.31 -1.15
C ARG A 3 2.55 -11.76 -1.17
N LYS A 4 2.00 -11.48 0.00
CA LYS A 4 0.64 -10.97 0.15
C LYS A 4 0.67 -9.45 0.27
N ILE A 5 0.06 -8.79 -0.70
CA ILE A 5 0.03 -7.33 -0.79
C ILE A 5 -1.40 -6.85 -0.62
N TYR A 6 -1.62 -5.94 0.32
CA TYR A 6 -2.94 -5.33 0.55
C TYR A 6 -2.89 -3.88 0.11
N ILE A 7 -3.87 -3.45 -0.68
CA ILE A 7 -3.88 -2.11 -1.25
C ILE A 7 -5.24 -1.47 -0.97
N VAL A 8 -5.23 -0.32 -0.30
CA VAL A 8 -6.44 0.47 -0.03
C VAL A 8 -6.35 1.79 -0.76
N ASP A 9 -7.27 2.02 -1.68
CA ASP A 9 -7.34 3.25 -2.47
C ASP A 9 -8.78 3.39 -2.95
N ASP A 10 -9.34 4.58 -2.85
CA ASP A 10 -10.74 4.81 -3.21
C ASP A 10 -11.03 4.85 -4.71
N GLU A 11 -10.02 4.63 -5.55
CA GLU A 11 -10.19 4.58 -7.00
C GLU A 11 -10.21 3.13 -7.49
N PRO A 12 -11.41 2.58 -7.83
CA PRO A 12 -11.49 1.18 -8.26
C PRO A 12 -10.70 0.85 -9.52
N SER A 13 -10.61 1.80 -10.45
CA SER A 13 -9.84 1.56 -11.68
C SER A 13 -8.35 1.36 -11.38
N PHE A 14 -7.83 2.12 -10.43
CA PHE A 14 -6.43 2.00 -10.03
C PHE A 14 -6.17 0.65 -9.35
N THR A 15 -6.99 0.29 -8.37
CA THR A 15 -6.78 -0.96 -7.62
C THR A 15 -6.93 -2.19 -8.51
N ARG A 16 -7.89 -2.18 -9.43
CA ARG A 16 -8.06 -3.29 -10.38
C ARG A 16 -6.84 -3.45 -11.27
N MET A 17 -6.33 -2.34 -11.80
CA MET A 17 -5.16 -2.35 -12.66
C MET A 17 -3.94 -2.89 -11.94
N VAL A 18 -3.70 -2.39 -10.73
CA VAL A 18 -2.53 -2.79 -9.95
C VAL A 18 -2.61 -4.27 -9.58
N LYS A 19 -3.78 -4.72 -9.11
CA LYS A 19 -3.97 -6.13 -8.75
C LYS A 19 -3.70 -7.04 -9.95
N ALA A 20 -4.30 -6.73 -11.09
CA ALA A 20 -4.13 -7.55 -12.29
C ALA A 20 -2.67 -7.62 -12.71
N ASN A 21 -1.97 -6.48 -12.69
CA ASN A 21 -0.59 -6.41 -13.15
C ASN A 21 0.37 -7.09 -12.17
N LEU A 22 0.18 -6.92 -10.87
CA LEU A 22 1.04 -7.57 -9.88
C LEU A 22 0.85 -9.09 -9.93
N GLU A 23 -0.38 -9.56 -10.00
CA GLU A 23 -0.64 -11.00 -10.06
C GLU A 23 -0.14 -11.62 -11.35
N LYS A 24 -0.21 -10.88 -12.46
CA LYS A 24 0.31 -11.34 -13.74
C LYS A 24 1.83 -11.47 -13.72
N THR A 25 2.51 -10.62 -12.99
CA THR A 25 3.97 -10.69 -12.83
C THR A 25 4.39 -12.00 -12.17
N GLY A 26 3.54 -12.55 -11.30
CA GLY A 26 3.82 -13.80 -10.59
C GLY A 26 4.49 -13.55 -9.25
N GLY A 27 4.17 -14.40 -8.28
CA GLY A 27 4.75 -14.30 -6.94
C GLY A 27 4.03 -13.37 -5.98
N TYR A 28 2.87 -12.83 -6.40
CA TYR A 28 2.09 -11.93 -5.55
C TYR A 28 0.65 -12.38 -5.45
N SER A 29 0.09 -12.31 -4.24
CA SER A 29 -1.34 -12.42 -3.98
C SER A 29 -1.82 -11.06 -3.52
N VAL A 30 -2.75 -10.46 -4.23
CA VAL A 30 -3.15 -9.07 -3.99
C VAL A 30 -4.61 -9.00 -3.59
N LEU A 31 -4.88 -8.34 -2.48
CA LEU A 31 -6.24 -8.00 -2.06
C LEU A 31 -6.35 -6.48 -2.10
N THR A 32 -7.45 -5.98 -2.65
CA THR A 32 -7.70 -4.56 -2.74
C THR A 32 -8.99 -4.18 -2.03
N GLN A 33 -9.04 -2.96 -1.52
CA GLN A 33 -10.24 -2.41 -0.88
C GLN A 33 -10.36 -0.94 -1.28
N ASN A 34 -11.58 -0.54 -1.64
CA ASN A 34 -11.84 0.84 -2.03
C ASN A 34 -12.50 1.66 -0.91
N ASP A 35 -12.92 1.00 0.17
CA ASP A 35 -13.54 1.65 1.31
C ASP A 35 -12.68 1.40 2.56
N PRO A 36 -11.98 2.43 3.08
CA PRO A 36 -11.07 2.24 4.21
C PRO A 36 -11.78 1.75 5.48
N LEU A 37 -13.08 2.01 5.60
CA LEU A 37 -13.84 1.57 6.78
C LEU A 37 -13.99 0.06 6.85
N GLN A 38 -13.76 -0.65 5.76
CA GLN A 38 -13.86 -2.12 5.72
C GLN A 38 -12.50 -2.81 5.78
N ALA A 39 -11.42 -2.05 5.93
CA ALA A 39 -10.07 -2.60 5.80
C ALA A 39 -9.64 -3.49 6.96
N ILE A 40 -9.99 -3.13 8.20
CA ILE A 40 -9.45 -3.85 9.37
C ILE A 40 -9.83 -5.33 9.40
N PRO A 41 -11.10 -5.72 9.20
CA PRO A 41 -11.42 -7.15 9.15
C PRO A 41 -10.68 -7.89 8.06
N GLU A 42 -10.47 -7.25 6.91
CA GLU A 42 -9.76 -7.87 5.80
C GLU A 42 -8.28 -8.06 6.09
N VAL A 43 -7.65 -7.06 6.71
CA VAL A 43 -6.24 -7.16 7.10
C VAL A 43 -6.03 -8.31 8.08
N ILE A 44 -6.91 -8.43 9.05
CA ILE A 44 -6.82 -9.50 10.05
C ILE A 44 -6.89 -10.88 9.39
N GLU A 45 -7.81 -11.06 8.45
CA GLU A 45 -8.00 -12.34 7.79
C GLU A 45 -6.93 -12.62 6.75
N PHE A 46 -6.59 -11.62 5.93
CA PHE A 46 -5.64 -11.78 4.83
C PHE A 46 -4.20 -11.94 5.32
N LYS A 47 -3.83 -11.25 6.38
CA LYS A 47 -2.48 -11.25 6.95
C LYS A 47 -1.43 -10.88 5.89
N PRO A 48 -1.51 -9.64 5.37
CA PRO A 48 -0.58 -9.22 4.32
C PRO A 48 0.86 -9.13 4.81
N ASP A 49 1.79 -9.23 3.89
CA ASP A 49 3.21 -8.98 4.14
C ASP A 49 3.55 -7.50 4.01
N MET A 50 2.74 -6.76 3.28
CA MET A 50 2.97 -5.34 3.02
C MET A 50 1.66 -4.67 2.65
N VAL A 51 1.51 -3.38 3.02
CA VAL A 51 0.29 -2.62 2.78
C VAL A 51 0.62 -1.31 2.05
N PHE A 52 -0.16 -1.00 1.03
CA PHE A 52 -0.14 0.30 0.38
C PHE A 52 -1.45 1.02 0.69
N LEU A 53 -1.35 2.26 1.16
CA LEU A 53 -2.52 3.05 1.56
C LEU A 53 -2.52 4.41 0.86
N ASP A 54 -3.63 4.75 0.24
CA ASP A 54 -3.85 6.12 -0.20
C ASP A 54 -3.97 7.03 1.03
N VAL A 55 -3.39 8.21 0.97
CA VAL A 55 -3.43 9.14 2.10
C VAL A 55 -4.81 9.77 2.25
N MET A 56 -5.42 10.18 1.15
CA MET A 56 -6.70 10.90 1.20
C MET A 56 -7.82 10.05 0.65
N MET A 57 -8.69 9.60 1.54
CA MET A 57 -9.84 8.78 1.20
C MET A 57 -11.07 9.28 1.96
N PRO A 58 -12.26 9.23 1.33
CA PRO A 58 -13.49 9.56 2.06
C PRO A 58 -13.70 8.61 3.24
N GLY A 59 -14.06 9.16 4.37
CA GLY A 59 -14.39 8.39 5.56
C GLY A 59 -13.24 8.11 6.50
N MET A 60 -12.02 7.97 6.00
CA MET A 60 -10.85 7.72 6.86
C MET A 60 -9.57 8.03 6.09
N GLU A 61 -8.68 8.81 6.68
CA GLU A 61 -7.40 9.10 6.07
C GLU A 61 -6.45 7.90 6.21
N GLY A 62 -5.50 7.79 5.27
CA GLY A 62 -4.54 6.68 5.30
C GLY A 62 -3.72 6.60 6.56
N GLY A 63 -3.31 7.75 7.11
CA GLY A 63 -2.55 7.78 8.37
C GLY A 63 -3.33 7.20 9.54
N GLU A 64 -4.61 7.49 9.61
CA GLU A 64 -5.49 6.93 10.63
C GLU A 64 -5.62 5.41 10.46
N LEU A 65 -5.83 4.96 9.22
CA LEU A 65 -5.93 3.54 8.95
C LEU A 65 -4.63 2.81 9.27
N ALA A 66 -3.48 3.41 8.95
CA ALA A 66 -2.18 2.82 9.27
C ALA A 66 -2.03 2.59 10.77
N THR A 67 -2.45 3.57 11.57
CA THR A 67 -2.40 3.47 13.03
C THR A 67 -3.26 2.29 13.51
N LEU A 68 -4.49 2.18 12.98
CA LEU A 68 -5.39 1.09 13.36
C LEU A 68 -4.83 -0.28 12.95
N ILE A 69 -4.23 -0.38 11.77
CA ILE A 69 -3.62 -1.63 11.33
C ILE A 69 -2.49 -2.04 12.28
N ARG A 70 -1.63 -1.10 12.65
CA ARG A 70 -0.49 -1.42 13.51
C ARG A 70 -0.87 -1.72 14.95
N GLU A 71 -2.08 -1.38 15.35
CA GLU A 71 -2.61 -1.75 16.66
C GLU A 71 -3.11 -3.19 16.71
N GLU A 72 -3.29 -3.84 15.55
CA GLU A 72 -3.73 -5.23 15.51
C GLU A 72 -2.59 -6.17 15.89
N PRO A 73 -2.86 -7.22 16.71
CA PRO A 73 -1.82 -8.18 17.08
C PRO A 73 -1.19 -8.83 15.85
N GLY A 74 0.14 -8.84 15.82
CA GLY A 74 0.88 -9.39 14.70
C GLY A 74 1.12 -8.42 13.56
N MET A 75 0.57 -7.20 13.63
CA MET A 75 0.68 -6.20 12.57
C MET A 75 1.51 -4.99 12.98
N THR A 76 2.10 -5.00 14.17
CA THR A 76 2.81 -3.83 14.72
C THR A 76 3.94 -3.36 13.81
N ASP A 77 4.67 -4.28 13.20
CA ASP A 77 5.83 -3.95 12.37
C ASP A 77 5.58 -4.12 10.88
N ILE A 78 4.33 -4.25 10.46
CA ILE A 78 4.03 -4.46 9.04
C ILE A 78 4.48 -3.25 8.23
N PRO A 79 5.20 -3.47 7.11
CA PRO A 79 5.56 -2.37 6.23
C PRO A 79 4.33 -1.73 5.61
N ILE A 80 4.23 -0.40 5.74
CA ILE A 80 3.15 0.38 5.14
C ILE A 80 3.78 1.47 4.30
N VAL A 81 3.33 1.59 3.05
CA VAL A 81 3.75 2.63 2.13
C VAL A 81 2.54 3.44 1.73
N PHE A 82 2.63 4.76 1.90
CA PHE A 82 1.55 5.66 1.53
C PHE A 82 1.67 6.06 0.06
N MET A 83 0.53 6.22 -0.60
CA MET A 83 0.46 6.74 -1.96
C MET A 83 -0.29 8.06 -1.90
N THR A 84 0.26 9.12 -2.47
CA THR A 84 -0.38 10.41 -2.36
C THR A 84 -0.03 11.34 -3.53
N ALA A 85 -1.01 12.18 -3.90
CA ALA A 85 -0.81 13.25 -4.87
C ALA A 85 -0.29 14.53 -4.19
N ILE A 86 -0.21 14.56 -2.86
CA ILE A 86 0.22 15.75 -2.12
C ILE A 86 1.71 16.00 -2.27
N VAL A 87 2.53 14.92 -2.23
CA VAL A 87 3.98 15.05 -2.43
C VAL A 87 4.31 14.91 -3.90
N THR A 88 5.34 15.63 -4.35
CA THR A 88 5.80 15.53 -5.73
C THR A 88 6.90 14.50 -5.85
N LYS A 89 7.18 14.08 -7.09
CA LYS A 89 8.30 13.17 -7.33
C LYS A 89 9.65 13.82 -7.02
N GLN A 90 9.69 15.14 -7.01
CA GLN A 90 10.89 15.87 -6.59
C GLN A 90 11.15 15.73 -5.10
N GLU A 91 10.07 15.69 -4.30
CA GLU A 91 10.18 15.54 -2.85
C GLU A 91 10.53 14.11 -2.43
N THR A 92 10.01 13.11 -3.17
CA THR A 92 10.27 11.70 -2.88
C THR A 92 11.42 11.12 -3.70
N GLY A 93 11.90 11.86 -4.70
CA GLY A 93 12.77 11.31 -5.72
C GLY A 93 11.98 10.44 -6.67
N GLN A 94 12.66 9.54 -7.37
CA GLN A 94 12.00 8.56 -8.24
C GLN A 94 11.92 7.25 -7.48
N GLY A 95 10.72 6.84 -7.15
CA GLY A 95 10.48 5.65 -6.40
C GLY A 95 10.08 5.97 -4.98
N ILE A 96 10.58 5.21 -4.02
CA ILE A 96 10.19 5.34 -2.64
C ILE A 96 10.85 6.54 -1.98
N GLY A 97 10.06 7.35 -1.26
CA GLY A 97 10.55 8.45 -0.45
C GLY A 97 10.16 8.28 1.00
N GLU A 98 10.78 9.06 1.87
CA GLU A 98 10.48 9.01 3.29
C GLU A 98 10.26 10.43 3.81
N ILE A 99 9.11 10.65 4.44
CA ILE A 99 8.75 11.93 5.02
C ILE A 99 8.23 11.67 6.44
N GLY A 100 8.87 12.27 7.43
CA GLY A 100 8.46 12.10 8.82
C GLY A 100 8.51 10.67 9.32
N GLY A 101 9.44 9.86 8.79
CA GLY A 101 9.57 8.46 9.17
C GLY A 101 8.63 7.51 8.44
N ASN A 102 7.79 8.03 7.54
CA ASN A 102 6.87 7.21 6.75
C ASN A 102 7.36 7.10 5.32
N LEU A 103 7.10 5.95 4.68
CA LEU A 103 7.44 5.72 3.29
C LEU A 103 6.31 6.18 2.40
N PHE A 104 6.65 6.87 1.31
CA PHE A 104 5.68 7.45 0.38
C PHE A 104 6.02 7.15 -1.07
N LEU A 105 4.97 6.97 -1.88
CA LEU A 105 5.07 6.99 -3.35
C LEU A 105 4.18 8.11 -3.85
N ALA A 106 4.72 8.94 -4.74
CA ALA A 106 3.96 10.03 -5.34
C ALA A 106 3.08 9.52 -6.47
N LYS A 107 1.83 9.98 -6.50
CA LYS A 107 0.92 9.65 -7.60
C LYS A 107 1.23 10.53 -8.82
N PRO A 108 1.06 10.04 -10.04
CA PRO A 108 0.60 8.69 -10.40
C PRO A 108 1.67 7.62 -10.15
N VAL A 109 1.27 6.51 -9.55
CA VAL A 109 2.18 5.42 -9.21
C VAL A 109 2.23 4.44 -10.38
N LYS A 110 3.45 4.12 -10.83
CA LYS A 110 3.65 3.17 -11.93
C LYS A 110 3.86 1.77 -11.37
N LEU A 111 3.52 0.76 -12.17
CA LEU A 111 3.72 -0.62 -11.76
C LEU A 111 5.17 -0.90 -11.34
N GLN A 112 6.13 -0.40 -12.12
CA GLN A 112 7.54 -0.64 -11.79
C GLN A 112 7.93 -0.03 -10.45
N GLU A 113 7.35 1.11 -10.10
CA GLU A 113 7.61 1.73 -8.80
C GLU A 113 7.09 0.85 -7.66
N LEU A 114 5.91 0.24 -7.86
CA LEU A 114 5.36 -0.68 -6.87
C LEU A 114 6.25 -1.93 -6.73
N LEU A 115 6.66 -2.51 -7.85
CA LEU A 115 7.52 -3.69 -7.84
C LEU A 115 8.85 -3.41 -7.15
N ASP A 116 9.49 -2.29 -7.49
CA ASP A 116 10.76 -1.90 -6.89
C ASP A 116 10.61 -1.66 -5.38
N THR A 117 9.52 -1.03 -4.99
CA THR A 117 9.25 -0.75 -3.57
C THR A 117 9.07 -2.05 -2.78
N ILE A 118 8.32 -2.99 -3.33
CA ILE A 118 8.10 -4.28 -2.66
C ILE A 118 9.44 -5.01 -2.48
N GLU A 119 10.27 -5.05 -3.52
CA GLU A 119 11.57 -5.69 -3.43
C GLU A 119 12.48 -5.00 -2.42
N GLU A 120 12.49 -3.69 -2.41
CA GLU A 120 13.34 -2.92 -1.50
C GLU A 120 12.92 -3.09 -0.04
N VAL A 121 11.61 -3.09 0.21
CA VAL A 121 11.06 -3.14 1.58
C VAL A 121 11.07 -4.56 2.12
N LEU A 122 10.65 -5.55 1.34
CA LEU A 122 10.56 -6.93 1.81
C LEU A 122 11.84 -7.73 1.59
N GLY A 123 12.73 -7.19 0.82
CA GLY A 123 14.00 -7.84 0.54
C GLY A 123 13.87 -8.99 -0.46
N GLY A 124 14.58 -8.94 -1.52
CA GLY A 124 14.67 -9.87 -2.61
C GLY A 124 13.98 -11.21 -2.61
#